data_a658947dcd4493de6754829bce03be16
#
_entry.id   a658947dcd4493de6754829bce03be16
#
_cell.length_a   1.000
_cell.length_b   1.000
_cell.length_c   1.000
_cell.angle_alpha   90.00
_cell.angle_beta   90.00
_cell.angle_gamma   90.00
#
_symmetry.space_group_name_H-M   'P 1'
#
loop_
_entity.id
_entity.type
_entity.pdbx_description
1 polymer ?
#
loop_
_entity_poly.entity_id
_entity_poly.type
_entity_poly.pdbx_seq_one_letter_code
_entity_poly.pdbx_strand_id
1 'polypeptide(L)'
;MKKVTTLLSTLALATTLAAQNLPQTERQYLSGHGCDDMVEWDFFCTNGRNSGKWTKIGVPSCWELQGFGTYQYGITFYGKPCPEGVADEKGMYKYEFEVPEKFRGK
;
A
#
# COMPACT_ATOMS: atom_id res chain seq x y z
N MET A 1 44.46 32.07 13.88
CA MET A 1 43.79 31.33 12.78
C MET A 1 43.23 29.98 13.21
N LYS A 2 43.97 29.17 13.96
CA LYS A 2 43.48 27.84 14.40
C LYS A 2 42.23 27.90 15.27
N LYS A 3 42.08 28.92 16.14
CA LYS A 3 40.92 29.10 17.02
C LYS A 3 39.61 29.41 16.24
N VAL A 4 39.70 30.16 15.16
CA VAL A 4 38.52 30.51 14.34
C VAL A 4 37.98 29.29 13.58
N THR A 5 38.88 28.45 13.06
CA THR A 5 38.48 27.22 12.36
C THR A 5 37.77 26.24 13.29
N THR A 6 38.21 26.11 14.54
CA THR A 6 37.59 25.24 15.54
C THR A 6 36.18 25.73 15.91
N LEU A 7 35.98 27.02 16.05
CA LEU A 7 34.68 27.63 16.34
C LEU A 7 33.66 27.35 15.20
N LEU A 8 34.08 27.49 13.97
CA LEU A 8 33.22 27.19 12.79
C LEU A 8 32.81 25.72 12.73
N SER A 9 33.70 24.80 13.03
CA SER A 9 33.41 23.37 13.09
C SER A 9 32.39 23.02 14.18
N THR A 10 32.50 23.63 15.35
CA THR A 10 31.57 23.43 16.46
C THR A 10 30.19 23.96 16.13
N LEU A 11 30.07 25.09 15.49
CA LEU A 11 28.80 25.68 15.08
C LEU A 11 28.07 24.79 14.04
N ALA A 12 28.78 24.27 13.05
CA ALA A 12 28.23 23.38 12.04
C ALA A 12 27.69 22.08 12.68
N LEU A 13 28.41 21.51 13.65
CA LEU A 13 27.96 20.32 14.36
C LEU A 13 26.69 20.56 15.17
N ALA A 14 26.59 21.69 15.87
CA ALA A 14 25.40 22.06 16.63
C ALA A 14 24.17 22.23 15.72
N THR A 15 24.32 22.81 14.54
CA THR A 15 23.25 22.95 13.56
C THR A 15 22.75 21.60 13.06
N THR A 16 23.66 20.66 12.81
CA THR A 16 23.29 19.31 12.37
C THR A 16 22.50 18.56 13.45
N LEU A 17 22.88 18.65 14.72
CA LEU A 17 22.18 18.05 15.83
C LEU A 17 20.76 18.64 16.01
N ALA A 18 20.60 19.96 15.88
CA ALA A 18 19.30 20.60 15.96
C ALA A 18 18.36 20.14 14.84
N ALA A 19 18.87 19.94 13.62
CA ALA A 19 18.08 19.41 12.49
C ALA A 19 17.58 17.98 12.73
N GLN A 20 18.34 17.14 13.44
CA GLN A 20 17.96 15.76 13.76
C GLN A 20 16.83 15.67 14.81
N ASN A 21 16.61 16.70 15.60
CA ASN A 21 15.58 16.72 16.65
C ASN A 21 14.25 17.33 16.19
N LEU A 22 14.12 17.69 14.91
CA LEU A 22 12.87 18.21 14.36
C LEU A 22 11.83 17.10 14.26
N PRO A 23 10.53 17.39 14.57
CA PRO A 23 9.46 16.42 14.39
C PRO A 23 9.36 15.97 12.92
N GLN A 24 9.27 14.67 12.70
CA GLN A 24 9.14 14.08 11.38
C GLN A 24 7.86 13.26 11.29
N THR A 25 7.24 13.27 10.10
CA THR A 25 6.09 12.42 9.82
C THR A 25 6.54 10.96 9.72
N GLU A 26 5.92 10.12 10.53
CA GLU A 26 6.13 8.68 10.48
C GLU A 26 5.07 8.02 9.62
N ARG A 27 5.48 7.06 8.80
CA ARG A 27 4.58 6.32 7.91
C ARG A 27 4.81 4.83 8.04
N GLN A 28 3.72 4.08 8.01
CA GLN A 28 3.75 2.63 7.89
C GLN A 28 2.93 2.23 6.68
N TYR A 29 3.54 1.51 5.76
CA TYR A 29 2.87 1.04 4.55
C TYR A 29 2.26 -0.33 4.81
N LEU A 30 0.94 -0.45 4.63
CA LEU A 30 0.21 -1.70 4.79
C LEU A 30 0.02 -2.44 3.45
N SER A 31 0.21 -1.74 2.35
CA SER A 31 0.24 -2.32 1.01
C SER A 31 1.63 -2.17 0.39
N GLY A 32 1.88 -2.85 -0.71
CA GLY A 32 3.08 -2.64 -1.51
C GLY A 32 3.04 -1.33 -2.30
N HIS A 33 4.07 -1.10 -3.09
CA HIS A 33 4.26 0.15 -3.83
C HIS A 33 3.85 0.04 -5.30
N GLY A 34 3.56 -1.15 -5.80
CA GLY A 34 3.16 -1.38 -7.18
C GLY A 34 3.02 -2.85 -7.51
N CYS A 35 2.81 -3.16 -8.79
CA CYS A 35 2.60 -4.53 -9.26
C CYS A 35 3.81 -5.45 -9.05
N ASP A 36 5.00 -4.89 -8.96
CA ASP A 36 6.23 -5.63 -8.73
C ASP A 36 6.64 -5.68 -7.26
N ASP A 37 5.88 -5.03 -6.40
CA ASP A 37 6.12 -4.95 -4.97
C ASP A 37 4.79 -4.95 -4.24
N MET A 38 4.18 -6.11 -4.13
CA MET A 38 2.86 -6.30 -3.49
C MET A 38 3.02 -6.92 -2.12
N VAL A 39 2.11 -6.57 -1.21
CA VAL A 39 1.96 -7.21 0.10
C VAL A 39 0.72 -8.10 0.08
N GLU A 40 0.85 -9.30 0.62
CA GLU A 40 -0.23 -10.29 0.63
C GLU A 40 -1.26 -9.98 1.72
N TRP A 41 -2.53 -9.87 1.31
CA TRP A 41 -3.67 -9.67 2.21
C TRP A 41 -4.63 -10.84 2.09
N ASP A 42 -5.45 -11.06 3.10
CA ASP A 42 -6.58 -11.97 2.99
C ASP A 42 -7.66 -11.37 2.10
N PHE A 43 -8.24 -12.19 1.25
CA PHE A 43 -9.22 -11.74 0.26
C PHE A 43 -10.36 -12.74 0.11
N PHE A 44 -11.57 -12.21 0.01
CA PHE A 44 -12.79 -12.99 -0.24
C PHE A 44 -13.57 -12.35 -1.38
N CYS A 45 -13.83 -13.11 -2.44
CA CYS A 45 -14.68 -12.69 -3.55
C CYS A 45 -16.03 -13.33 -3.42
N THR A 46 -17.11 -12.57 -3.59
CA THR A 46 -18.48 -13.08 -3.39
C THR A 46 -18.96 -13.97 -4.52
N ASN A 47 -18.45 -13.77 -5.74
CA ASN A 47 -18.90 -14.54 -6.91
C ASN A 47 -17.80 -14.61 -7.98
N GLY A 48 -17.98 -15.45 -8.99
CA GLY A 48 -17.03 -15.60 -10.08
C GLY A 48 -15.87 -16.56 -9.75
N ARG A 49 -14.74 -16.37 -10.42
CA ARG A 49 -13.56 -17.24 -10.25
C ARG A 49 -13.02 -17.15 -8.82
N ASN A 50 -12.63 -18.29 -8.26
CA ASN A 50 -12.02 -18.38 -6.92
C ASN A 50 -12.82 -17.68 -5.82
N SER A 51 -14.15 -17.69 -5.95
CA SER A 51 -15.06 -17.05 -5.00
C SER A 51 -15.51 -18.00 -3.89
N GLY A 52 -16.20 -17.44 -2.88
CA GLY A 52 -16.82 -18.19 -1.80
C GLY A 52 -15.88 -18.71 -0.73
N LYS A 53 -14.62 -18.29 -0.75
CA LYS A 53 -13.62 -18.71 0.25
C LYS A 53 -12.60 -17.59 0.49
N TRP A 54 -12.06 -17.57 1.68
CA TRP A 54 -10.92 -16.69 1.99
C TRP A 54 -9.66 -17.22 1.34
N THR A 55 -8.98 -16.36 0.61
CA THR A 55 -7.72 -16.64 -0.09
C THR A 55 -6.72 -15.52 0.18
N LYS A 56 -5.64 -15.51 -0.58
CA LYS A 56 -4.64 -14.45 -0.51
C LYS A 56 -4.60 -13.68 -1.83
N ILE A 57 -4.36 -12.38 -1.73
CA ILE A 57 -4.18 -11.51 -2.89
C ILE A 57 -3.04 -10.53 -2.65
N GLY A 58 -2.28 -10.23 -3.69
CA GLY A 58 -1.28 -9.17 -3.63
C GLY A 58 -1.93 -7.78 -3.72
N VAL A 59 -1.50 -6.85 -2.87
CA VAL A 59 -2.01 -5.48 -2.82
C VAL A 59 -0.84 -4.50 -2.99
N PRO A 60 -0.91 -3.50 -3.88
CA PRO A 60 -2.06 -3.12 -4.70
C PRO A 60 -2.21 -4.00 -5.95
N SER A 61 -3.44 -4.32 -6.31
CA SER A 61 -3.73 -5.02 -7.56
C SER A 61 -5.22 -4.92 -7.91
N CYS A 62 -5.55 -5.32 -9.15
CA CYS A 62 -6.93 -5.52 -9.56
C CYS A 62 -7.24 -7.02 -9.41
N TRP A 63 -8.28 -7.37 -8.64
CA TRP A 63 -8.54 -8.78 -8.35
C TRP A 63 -8.87 -9.61 -9.58
N GLU A 64 -9.46 -9.01 -10.59
CA GLU A 64 -9.78 -9.71 -11.85
C GLU A 64 -8.50 -10.18 -12.57
N LEU A 65 -7.44 -9.40 -12.51
CA LEU A 65 -6.13 -9.76 -13.06
C LEU A 65 -5.39 -10.77 -12.19
N GLN A 66 -5.78 -10.91 -10.93
CA GLN A 66 -5.22 -11.90 -10.00
C GLN A 66 -5.99 -13.24 -10.04
N GLY A 67 -6.96 -13.36 -10.94
CA GLY A 67 -7.70 -14.61 -11.14
C GLY A 67 -8.99 -14.70 -10.34
N PHE A 68 -9.52 -13.61 -9.84
CA PHE A 68 -10.76 -13.58 -9.06
C PHE A 68 -11.90 -12.94 -9.85
N GLY A 69 -13.13 -13.30 -9.50
CA GLY A 69 -14.31 -12.68 -10.06
C GLY A 69 -14.51 -12.95 -11.55
N THR A 70 -15.19 -12.03 -12.21
CA THR A 70 -15.50 -12.10 -13.63
C THR A 70 -14.73 -11.05 -14.39
N TYR A 71 -13.98 -11.46 -15.40
CA TYR A 71 -13.21 -10.54 -16.24
C TYR A 71 -14.01 -10.16 -17.47
N GLN A 72 -14.39 -8.88 -17.56
CA GLN A 72 -15.24 -8.35 -18.65
C GLN A 72 -14.59 -7.16 -19.38
N TYR A 73 -13.28 -7.11 -19.41
CA TYR A 73 -12.56 -6.00 -20.05
C TYR A 73 -12.84 -5.97 -21.57
N GLY A 74 -13.11 -4.78 -22.08
CA GLY A 74 -13.23 -4.53 -23.50
C GLY A 74 -14.62 -4.80 -24.10
N ILE A 75 -15.53 -5.44 -23.38
CA ILE A 75 -16.86 -5.77 -23.91
C ILE A 75 -17.63 -4.53 -24.35
N THR A 76 -17.60 -3.49 -23.54
CA THR A 76 -18.30 -2.23 -23.81
C THR A 76 -17.67 -1.44 -24.96
N PHE A 77 -16.36 -1.54 -25.14
CA PHE A 77 -15.64 -0.81 -26.18
C PHE A 77 -15.94 -1.31 -27.60
N TYR A 78 -16.34 -2.55 -27.75
CA TYR A 78 -16.62 -3.15 -29.06
C TYR A 78 -18.10 -3.09 -29.47
N GLY A 79 -18.91 -2.27 -28.77
CA GLY A 79 -20.32 -2.11 -29.06
C GLY A 79 -21.16 -3.36 -28.83
N LYS A 80 -20.63 -4.34 -28.13
CA LYS A 80 -21.37 -5.55 -27.75
C LYS A 80 -22.17 -5.27 -26.48
N PRO A 81 -23.42 -5.72 -26.40
CA PRO A 81 -24.16 -5.60 -25.14
C PRO A 81 -23.45 -6.38 -24.05
N CYS A 82 -23.44 -5.83 -22.84
CA CYS A 82 -22.96 -6.58 -21.68
C CYS A 82 -23.76 -7.87 -21.59
N PRO A 83 -23.11 -9.04 -21.48
CA PRO A 83 -23.83 -10.29 -21.27
C PRO A 83 -24.67 -10.19 -20.00
N GLU A 84 -25.77 -10.93 -19.97
CA GLU A 84 -26.54 -11.07 -18.73
C GLU A 84 -25.62 -11.54 -17.63
N GLY A 85 -25.64 -10.85 -16.48
CA GLY A 85 -24.71 -11.10 -15.39
C GLY A 85 -23.52 -10.15 -15.40
N VAL A 86 -23.81 -8.84 -15.38
CA VAL A 86 -22.78 -7.84 -15.14
C VAL A 86 -22.03 -8.22 -13.86
N ALA A 87 -20.71 -8.08 -13.89
CA ALA A 87 -19.89 -8.34 -12.72
C ALA A 87 -20.34 -7.44 -11.56
N ASP A 88 -20.99 -8.03 -10.58
CA ASP A 88 -21.51 -7.37 -9.39
C ASP A 88 -20.83 -7.88 -8.11
N GLU A 89 -19.72 -8.57 -8.29
CA GLU A 89 -18.97 -9.14 -7.18
C GLU A 89 -18.48 -8.08 -6.23
N LYS A 90 -18.38 -8.47 -4.96
CA LYS A 90 -17.75 -7.67 -3.90
C LYS A 90 -16.47 -8.37 -3.47
N GLY A 91 -15.42 -7.58 -3.33
CA GLY A 91 -14.17 -8.04 -2.75
C GLY A 91 -14.05 -7.56 -1.32
N MET A 92 -13.76 -8.46 -0.41
CA MET A 92 -13.50 -8.13 0.98
C MET A 92 -12.02 -8.37 1.28
N TYR A 93 -11.37 -7.39 1.86
CA TYR A 93 -9.96 -7.43 2.21
C TYR A 93 -9.79 -7.43 3.72
N LYS A 94 -8.86 -8.25 4.19
CA LYS A 94 -8.51 -8.30 5.61
C LYS A 94 -7.00 -8.35 5.74
N TYR A 95 -6.46 -7.51 6.63
CA TYR A 95 -5.03 -7.49 6.94
C TYR A 95 -4.84 -7.18 8.42
N GLU A 96 -4.11 -8.04 9.09
CA GLU A 96 -3.74 -7.85 10.49
C GLU A 96 -2.29 -7.36 10.53
N PHE A 97 -2.06 -6.29 11.29
CA PHE A 97 -0.73 -5.71 11.41
C PHE A 97 -0.50 -5.21 12.84
N GLU A 98 0.77 -5.12 13.21
CA GLU A 98 1.16 -4.56 14.49
C GLU A 98 1.44 -3.07 14.35
N VAL A 99 0.89 -2.27 15.28
CA VAL A 99 1.20 -0.85 15.35
C VAL A 99 2.56 -0.69 16.03
N PRO A 100 3.55 -0.10 15.35
CA PRO A 100 4.85 0.11 15.97
C PRO A 100 4.76 0.96 17.24
N GLU A 101 5.64 0.69 18.20
CA GLU A 101 5.71 1.42 19.46
C GLU A 101 5.85 2.93 19.24
N LYS A 102 6.56 3.34 18.19
CA LYS A 102 6.75 4.76 17.84
C LYS A 102 5.45 5.50 17.51
N PHE A 103 4.35 4.80 17.23
CA PHE A 103 3.05 5.40 16.96
C PHE A 103 2.16 5.52 18.21
N ARG A 104 2.56 4.93 19.32
CA ARG A 104 1.79 5.04 20.57
C ARG A 104 1.74 6.47 21.06
N GLY A 105 0.55 6.92 21.46
CA GLY A 105 0.35 8.27 21.94
C GLY A 105 0.25 9.35 20.87
N LYS A 106 0.16 8.97 19.62
CA LYS A 106 -0.01 9.89 18.49
C LYS A 106 -1.43 9.88 17.98
#